data_bef0daa273883f9d64984ed825e2e647
#
_entry.id   bef0daa273883f9d64984ed825e2e647
#
_cell.length_a   1.000
_cell.length_b   1.000
_cell.length_c   1.000
_cell.angle_alpha   90.00
_cell.angle_beta   90.00
_cell.angle_gamma   90.00
#
_symmetry.space_group_name_H-M   'P 1'
#
loop_
_entity.id
_entity.type
_entity.pdbx_description
1 polymer ?
#
loop_
_entity_poly.entity_id
_entity_poly.type
_entity_poly.pdbx_seq_one_letter_code
_entity_poly.pdbx_strand_id
1 'polypeptide(L)'
;MKKTGNDYFDSEEFRTALDNYEESVRAGHPLFLDADDLADIADYYHFTGEDQQADEVIDYALSLYPNATLPNVFRAREELSEGNIDAAQEYIDNIEQKNDPEFHYMQAELLIAKDKVEEADNYLRHYFSTVPPEENQDVVKDVANIYFDYGLNDKAYEWLMRTKGDSSNDFKELMARTLFGLGKYKDSERLFNELLDKDPYSTRYWNGLANAQFMNEDFSGSVTSSEYAIAIDPDDPDSLINKANGLYRLGNFEEAIRYYDRYGEIASHDEFSLLHKGSAFVNLNQHDKAFLVLNEALKISPKDSPFLPQIYQELAFCCSSLGRLDEALDYIEQTHGLDCDQTDMLVLKGHILLENNRIQEAEAVFKKAMLRSGNDPMVILRIIVSLYDNKYVKAAFEMFKKFFALIVTEDFDQGYSYMALCCWDLGYTEEFLMYLRIATERNPREARLVLGHLFPEDMPSKDYYQFMYKKIKK
;
A
#
# COMPACT_ATOMS: atom_id res chain seq x y z
N MET A 1 20.35 13.90 -14.25
CA MET A 1 19.29 14.79 -13.70
C MET A 1 19.94 15.96 -12.96
N LYS A 2 19.83 17.20 -13.49
CA LYS A 2 20.10 18.39 -12.69
C LYS A 2 19.12 18.35 -11.50
N LYS A 3 19.58 18.81 -10.33
CA LYS A 3 18.91 18.80 -9.03
C LYS A 3 17.38 19.06 -9.12
N THR A 4 16.58 18.03 -9.32
CA THR A 4 15.13 18.07 -9.19
C THR A 4 14.77 17.74 -7.75
N GLY A 5 14.73 18.76 -6.93
CA GLY A 5 14.28 18.69 -5.55
C GLY A 5 13.75 20.07 -5.17
N ASN A 6 12.90 20.16 -4.15
CA ASN A 6 12.38 21.44 -3.63
C ASN A 6 13.45 22.54 -3.52
N ASP A 7 14.68 22.15 -3.15
CA ASP A 7 15.80 23.10 -3.00
C ASP A 7 16.20 23.80 -4.30
N TYR A 8 16.07 23.15 -5.47
CA TYR A 8 16.39 23.76 -6.75
C TYR A 8 15.32 24.75 -7.18
N PHE A 9 14.06 24.38 -7.07
CA PHE A 9 12.93 25.28 -7.41
C PHE A 9 12.81 26.47 -6.47
N ASP A 10 13.43 26.42 -5.29
CA ASP A 10 13.57 27.56 -4.37
C ASP A 10 14.82 28.40 -4.59
N SER A 11 15.70 28.00 -5.51
CA SER A 11 16.91 28.78 -5.83
C SER A 11 16.58 30.13 -6.46
N GLU A 12 17.41 31.16 -6.18
CA GLU A 12 17.25 32.50 -6.75
C GLU A 12 17.37 32.46 -8.30
N GLU A 13 18.20 31.58 -8.83
CA GLU A 13 18.41 31.39 -10.27
C GLU A 13 17.14 30.89 -10.96
N PHE A 14 16.54 29.80 -10.44
CA PHE A 14 15.29 29.24 -10.97
C PHE A 14 14.14 30.23 -10.84
N ARG A 15 13.95 30.83 -9.66
CA ARG A 15 12.88 31.81 -9.43
C ARG A 15 12.97 33.00 -10.37
N THR A 16 14.18 33.47 -10.66
CA THR A 16 14.38 34.55 -11.62
C THR A 16 14.00 34.13 -13.06
N ALA A 17 14.34 32.91 -13.47
CA ALA A 17 13.94 32.36 -14.77
C ALA A 17 12.41 32.22 -14.89
N LEU A 18 11.76 31.70 -13.86
CA LEU A 18 10.31 31.56 -13.80
C LEU A 18 9.60 32.92 -13.86
N ASP A 19 10.01 33.88 -13.02
CA ASP A 19 9.41 35.23 -13.01
C ASP A 19 9.53 35.91 -14.37
N ASN A 20 10.69 35.82 -15.01
CA ASN A 20 10.93 36.38 -16.34
C ASN A 20 10.04 35.72 -17.41
N TYR A 21 9.88 34.39 -17.33
CA TYR A 21 8.98 33.65 -18.22
C TYR A 21 7.54 34.11 -18.05
N GLU A 22 7.02 34.14 -16.82
CA GLU A 22 5.66 34.56 -16.54
C GLU A 22 5.37 36.00 -16.95
N GLU A 23 6.32 36.94 -16.71
CA GLU A 23 6.20 38.30 -17.15
C GLU A 23 6.12 38.41 -18.68
N SER A 24 6.94 37.63 -19.39
CA SER A 24 6.90 37.61 -20.84
C SER A 24 5.59 37.09 -21.41
N VAL A 25 5.07 36.03 -20.84
CA VAL A 25 3.75 35.46 -21.20
C VAL A 25 2.63 36.49 -20.96
N ARG A 26 2.62 37.13 -19.78
CA ARG A 26 1.63 38.20 -19.46
C ARG A 26 1.73 39.43 -20.40
N ALA A 27 2.94 39.76 -20.82
CA ALA A 27 3.18 40.90 -21.72
C ALA A 27 2.97 40.57 -23.22
N GLY A 28 2.80 39.29 -23.54
CA GLY A 28 2.66 38.83 -24.93
C GLY A 28 3.95 39.03 -25.76
N HIS A 29 5.09 39.10 -25.11
CA HIS A 29 6.40 39.26 -25.77
C HIS A 29 7.18 37.95 -25.70
N PRO A 30 7.80 37.49 -26.81
CA PRO A 30 8.63 36.29 -26.77
C PRO A 30 9.87 36.53 -25.90
N LEU A 31 10.08 35.68 -24.90
CA LEU A 31 11.29 35.61 -24.09
C LEU A 31 12.16 34.47 -24.63
N PHE A 32 13.43 34.77 -24.92
CA PHE A 32 14.40 33.75 -25.31
C PHE A 32 15.13 33.24 -24.05
N LEU A 33 14.55 32.23 -23.40
CA LEU A 33 15.25 31.38 -22.46
C LEU A 33 15.87 30.22 -23.22
N ASP A 34 16.90 29.60 -22.67
CA ASP A 34 17.44 28.38 -23.28
C ASP A 34 16.49 27.17 -23.11
N ALA A 35 16.82 26.09 -23.78
CA ALA A 35 15.96 24.90 -23.78
C ALA A 35 15.87 24.21 -22.41
N ASP A 36 16.99 24.29 -21.66
CA ASP A 36 17.07 23.65 -20.34
C ASP A 36 16.27 24.44 -19.32
N ASP A 37 16.34 25.77 -19.30
CA ASP A 37 15.54 26.64 -18.43
C ASP A 37 14.03 26.43 -18.68
N LEU A 38 13.64 26.34 -19.95
CA LEU A 38 12.22 26.07 -20.29
C LEU A 38 11.74 24.69 -19.83
N ALA A 39 12.60 23.68 -19.95
CA ALA A 39 12.28 22.34 -19.44
C ALA A 39 12.19 22.32 -17.91
N ASP A 40 13.11 23.00 -17.21
CA ASP A 40 13.04 23.12 -15.74
C ASP A 40 11.76 23.84 -15.27
N ILE A 41 11.29 24.86 -16.03
CA ILE A 41 10.01 25.54 -15.74
C ILE A 41 8.83 24.60 -15.97
N ALA A 42 8.85 23.78 -17.01
CA ALA A 42 7.80 22.78 -17.24
C ALA A 42 7.78 21.71 -16.15
N ASP A 43 8.94 21.21 -15.73
CA ASP A 43 9.08 20.28 -14.60
C ASP A 43 8.49 20.89 -13.32
N TYR A 44 8.71 22.19 -13.07
CA TYR A 44 8.12 22.89 -11.93
C TYR A 44 6.59 22.96 -12.00
N TYR A 45 6.02 23.32 -13.15
CA TYR A 45 4.57 23.36 -13.32
C TYR A 45 3.94 21.97 -13.19
N HIS A 46 4.57 20.95 -13.73
CA HIS A 46 4.13 19.58 -13.56
C HIS A 46 4.17 19.15 -12.08
N PHE A 47 5.25 19.49 -11.37
CA PHE A 47 5.40 19.22 -9.94
C PHE A 47 4.33 19.92 -9.07
N THR A 48 3.91 21.14 -9.47
CA THR A 48 2.86 21.91 -8.77
C THR A 48 1.44 21.52 -9.21
N GLY A 49 1.28 20.57 -10.14
CA GLY A 49 -0.02 20.12 -10.66
C GLY A 49 -0.64 21.07 -11.68
N GLU A 50 0.16 21.92 -12.29
CA GLU A 50 -0.24 22.89 -13.31
C GLU A 50 0.08 22.34 -14.72
N ASP A 51 -0.40 21.13 -15.03
CA ASP A 51 -0.03 20.36 -16.22
C ASP A 51 -0.26 21.11 -17.53
N GLN A 52 -1.33 21.91 -17.63
CA GLN A 52 -1.58 22.72 -18.82
C GLN A 52 -0.46 23.77 -19.07
N GLN A 53 0.05 24.39 -18.01
CA GLN A 53 1.17 25.34 -18.11
C GLN A 53 2.46 24.62 -18.49
N ALA A 54 2.70 23.42 -17.94
CA ALA A 54 3.83 22.59 -18.33
C ALA A 54 3.81 22.28 -19.83
N ASP A 55 2.65 21.87 -20.36
CA ASP A 55 2.45 21.64 -21.79
C ASP A 55 2.76 22.86 -22.64
N GLU A 56 2.21 24.02 -22.27
CA GLU A 56 2.43 25.28 -23.01
C GLU A 56 3.92 25.67 -23.06
N VAL A 57 4.65 25.49 -21.95
CA VAL A 57 6.10 25.76 -21.88
C VAL A 57 6.89 24.81 -22.77
N ILE A 58 6.60 23.52 -22.71
CA ILE A 58 7.32 22.50 -23.51
C ILE A 58 7.03 22.66 -25.01
N ASP A 59 5.80 22.94 -25.40
CA ASP A 59 5.47 23.22 -26.81
C ASP A 59 6.20 24.46 -27.30
N TYR A 60 6.29 25.48 -26.46
CA TYR A 60 7.08 26.67 -26.80
C TYR A 60 8.59 26.34 -26.91
N ALA A 61 9.15 25.57 -25.97
CA ALA A 61 10.54 25.11 -26.00
C ALA A 61 10.84 24.32 -27.29
N LEU A 62 10.01 23.36 -27.66
CA LEU A 62 10.19 22.57 -28.86
C LEU A 62 10.00 23.38 -30.16
N SER A 63 9.17 24.43 -30.13
CA SER A 63 9.04 25.33 -31.28
C SER A 63 10.32 26.13 -31.57
N LEU A 64 11.08 26.44 -30.51
CA LEU A 64 12.36 27.16 -30.63
C LEU A 64 13.55 26.21 -30.80
N TYR A 65 13.54 25.11 -30.11
CA TYR A 65 14.62 24.14 -29.96
C TYR A 65 14.17 22.71 -30.25
N PRO A 66 13.77 22.37 -31.49
CA PRO A 66 13.12 21.07 -31.77
C PRO A 66 13.98 19.84 -31.48
N ASN A 67 15.31 20.01 -31.44
CA ASN A 67 16.26 18.92 -31.24
C ASN A 67 16.94 18.94 -29.85
N ALA A 68 16.52 19.83 -28.96
CA ALA A 68 17.11 19.94 -27.62
C ALA A 68 16.78 18.71 -26.76
N THR A 69 17.70 18.35 -25.86
CA THR A 69 17.56 17.10 -25.04
C THR A 69 16.39 17.19 -24.08
N LEU A 70 16.42 18.14 -23.13
CA LEU A 70 15.45 18.13 -22.01
C LEU A 70 13.99 18.29 -22.43
N PRO A 71 13.61 19.21 -23.37
CA PRO A 71 12.21 19.28 -23.84
C PRO A 71 11.72 18.00 -24.52
N ASN A 72 12.58 17.32 -25.31
CA ASN A 72 12.21 16.04 -25.92
C ASN A 72 12.14 14.91 -24.87
N VAL A 73 13.01 14.92 -23.85
CA VAL A 73 12.95 13.99 -22.72
C VAL A 73 11.63 14.15 -21.95
N PHE A 74 11.23 15.38 -21.65
CA PHE A 74 9.96 15.66 -20.98
C PHE A 74 8.78 15.06 -21.75
N ARG A 75 8.63 15.39 -23.04
CA ARG A 75 7.55 14.83 -23.88
C ARG A 75 7.63 13.30 -24.01
N ALA A 76 8.82 12.75 -24.16
CA ALA A 76 8.98 11.31 -24.24
C ALA A 76 8.51 10.60 -22.96
N ARG A 77 8.77 11.17 -21.77
CA ARG A 77 8.28 10.64 -20.49
C ARG A 77 6.75 10.74 -20.36
N GLU A 78 6.15 11.85 -20.78
CA GLU A 78 4.69 11.98 -20.83
C GLU A 78 4.07 10.90 -21.72
N GLU A 79 4.56 10.73 -22.93
CA GLU A 79 4.06 9.72 -23.87
C GLU A 79 4.23 8.28 -23.32
N LEU A 80 5.36 8.01 -22.61
CA LEU A 80 5.55 6.72 -21.95
C LEU A 80 4.54 6.50 -20.81
N SER A 81 4.20 7.56 -20.06
CA SER A 81 3.21 7.48 -18.97
C SER A 81 1.80 7.16 -19.48
N GLU A 82 1.47 7.64 -20.70
CA GLU A 82 0.24 7.35 -21.42
C GLU A 82 0.25 6.00 -22.16
N GLY A 83 1.41 5.34 -22.22
CA GLY A 83 1.60 4.09 -22.95
C GLY A 83 1.83 4.26 -24.46
N ASN A 84 2.08 5.48 -24.95
CA ASN A 84 2.29 5.83 -26.33
C ASN A 84 3.75 5.62 -26.76
N ILE A 85 4.22 4.37 -26.76
CA ILE A 85 5.63 3.99 -26.96
C ILE A 85 6.21 4.52 -28.29
N ASP A 86 5.41 4.52 -29.37
CA ASP A 86 5.86 4.96 -30.70
C ASP A 86 6.07 6.49 -30.71
N ALA A 87 5.20 7.28 -30.08
CA ALA A 87 5.34 8.71 -29.97
C ALA A 87 6.57 9.09 -29.12
N ALA A 88 6.76 8.39 -27.99
CA ALA A 88 7.97 8.58 -27.16
C ALA A 88 9.25 8.32 -27.97
N GLN A 89 9.28 7.29 -28.83
CA GLN A 89 10.41 7.00 -29.70
C GLN A 89 10.71 8.16 -30.66
N GLU A 90 9.68 8.82 -31.23
CA GLU A 90 9.86 9.96 -32.14
C GLU A 90 10.56 11.13 -31.44
N TYR A 91 10.14 11.47 -30.19
CA TYR A 91 10.81 12.52 -29.42
C TYR A 91 12.27 12.17 -29.09
N ILE A 92 12.54 10.91 -28.73
CA ILE A 92 13.92 10.48 -28.45
C ILE A 92 14.78 10.53 -29.73
N ASP A 93 14.23 10.19 -30.88
CA ASP A 93 14.95 10.23 -32.15
C ASP A 93 15.31 11.65 -32.55
N ASN A 94 14.51 12.65 -32.17
CA ASN A 94 14.75 14.06 -32.43
C ASN A 94 15.96 14.66 -31.64
N ILE A 95 16.35 14.06 -30.53
CA ILE A 95 17.46 14.55 -29.71
C ILE A 95 18.75 14.52 -30.54
N GLU A 96 19.40 15.70 -30.67
CA GLU A 96 20.63 15.81 -31.42
C GLU A 96 21.85 15.37 -30.60
N GLN A 97 21.87 15.67 -29.30
CA GLN A 97 23.00 15.41 -28.40
C GLN A 97 22.98 13.97 -27.91
N LYS A 98 23.37 13.00 -28.75
CA LYS A 98 23.36 11.59 -28.42
C LYS A 98 24.36 11.15 -27.32
N ASN A 99 25.26 12.04 -26.89
CA ASN A 99 26.21 11.79 -25.79
C ASN A 99 25.70 12.34 -24.44
N ASP A 100 24.54 12.99 -24.44
CA ASP A 100 23.92 13.49 -23.21
C ASP A 100 23.47 12.33 -22.34
N PRO A 101 23.72 12.35 -21.02
CA PRO A 101 23.22 11.32 -20.10
C PRO A 101 21.72 11.09 -20.20
N GLU A 102 20.91 12.15 -20.33
CA GLU A 102 19.45 12.06 -20.41
C GLU A 102 18.99 11.30 -21.67
N PHE A 103 19.70 11.44 -22.80
CA PHE A 103 19.43 10.62 -23.97
C PHE A 103 19.60 9.12 -23.68
N HIS A 104 20.68 8.77 -22.97
CA HIS A 104 20.94 7.37 -22.61
C HIS A 104 19.89 6.83 -21.61
N TYR A 105 19.47 7.65 -20.67
CA TYR A 105 18.42 7.29 -19.71
C TYR A 105 17.10 7.07 -20.40
N MET A 106 16.68 7.96 -21.29
CA MET A 106 15.45 7.80 -22.08
C MET A 106 15.45 6.58 -22.99
N GLN A 107 16.59 6.23 -23.59
CA GLN A 107 16.72 4.99 -24.36
C GLN A 107 16.49 3.76 -23.48
N ALA A 108 16.96 3.78 -22.24
CA ALA A 108 16.73 2.68 -21.30
C ALA A 108 15.27 2.64 -20.82
N GLU A 109 14.67 3.79 -20.49
CA GLU A 109 13.25 3.88 -20.11
C GLU A 109 12.34 3.34 -21.22
N LEU A 110 12.63 3.69 -22.48
CA LEU A 110 11.92 3.17 -23.65
C LEU A 110 12.05 1.65 -23.80
N LEU A 111 13.24 1.09 -23.51
CA LEU A 111 13.43 -0.36 -23.53
C LEU A 111 12.66 -1.05 -22.40
N ILE A 112 12.62 -0.45 -21.22
CA ILE A 112 11.84 -0.94 -20.08
C ILE A 112 10.34 -0.93 -20.43
N ALA A 113 9.84 0.18 -20.98
CA ALA A 113 8.44 0.30 -21.42
C ALA A 113 8.05 -0.73 -22.50
N LYS A 114 9.02 -1.17 -23.32
CA LYS A 114 8.87 -2.27 -24.28
C LYS A 114 9.00 -3.68 -23.66
N ASP A 115 9.03 -3.80 -22.34
CA ASP A 115 9.25 -5.05 -21.58
C ASP A 115 10.61 -5.73 -21.88
N LYS A 116 11.64 -4.91 -22.22
CA LYS A 116 12.98 -5.37 -22.57
C LYS A 116 14.02 -4.99 -21.51
N VAL A 117 13.72 -5.30 -20.25
CA VAL A 117 14.50 -4.89 -19.08
C VAL A 117 15.97 -5.32 -19.18
N GLU A 118 16.26 -6.53 -19.66
CA GLU A 118 17.64 -7.00 -19.79
C GLU A 118 18.41 -6.29 -20.92
N GLU A 119 17.72 -5.89 -22.01
CA GLU A 119 18.33 -5.07 -23.04
C GLU A 119 18.67 -3.68 -22.51
N ALA A 120 17.77 -3.08 -21.70
CA ALA A 120 18.00 -1.82 -21.02
C ALA A 120 19.21 -1.86 -20.09
N ASP A 121 19.31 -2.91 -19.25
CA ASP A 121 20.42 -3.08 -18.30
C ASP A 121 21.76 -3.24 -19.04
N ASN A 122 21.80 -4.03 -20.11
CA ASN A 122 22.99 -4.20 -20.92
C ASN A 122 23.40 -2.89 -21.61
N TYR A 123 22.44 -2.11 -22.09
CA TYR A 123 22.66 -0.80 -22.71
C TYR A 123 23.26 0.18 -21.67
N LEU A 124 22.66 0.29 -20.48
CA LEU A 124 23.14 1.16 -19.40
C LEU A 124 24.51 0.72 -18.88
N ARG A 125 24.78 -0.59 -18.78
CA ARG A 125 26.11 -1.10 -18.42
C ARG A 125 27.18 -0.70 -19.46
N HIS A 126 26.82 -0.74 -20.73
CA HIS A 126 27.71 -0.28 -21.79
C HIS A 126 27.97 1.23 -21.67
N TYR A 127 26.91 2.04 -21.53
CA TYR A 127 27.04 3.48 -21.30
C TYR A 127 27.93 3.78 -20.09
N PHE A 128 27.65 3.17 -18.94
CA PHE A 128 28.44 3.33 -17.72
C PHE A 128 29.94 3.04 -17.91
N SER A 129 30.28 2.09 -18.78
CA SER A 129 31.70 1.79 -19.09
C SER A 129 32.41 2.89 -19.87
N THR A 130 31.69 3.84 -20.44
CA THR A 130 32.24 4.99 -21.20
C THR A 130 32.30 6.27 -20.37
N VAL A 131 31.63 6.28 -19.20
CA VAL A 131 31.55 7.46 -18.32
C VAL A 131 32.88 7.65 -17.56
N PRO A 132 33.35 8.90 -17.35
CA PRO A 132 34.50 9.18 -16.52
C PRO A 132 34.30 8.71 -15.07
N PRO A 133 35.35 8.20 -14.40
CA PRO A 133 35.24 7.67 -13.03
C PRO A 133 34.67 8.66 -11.99
N GLU A 134 34.87 9.95 -12.19
CA GLU A 134 34.38 11.02 -11.33
C GLU A 134 32.85 11.17 -11.38
N GLU A 135 32.21 10.78 -12.49
CA GLU A 135 30.76 10.85 -12.70
C GLU A 135 30.04 9.55 -12.34
N ASN A 136 30.79 8.46 -12.06
CA ASN A 136 30.21 7.14 -11.83
C ASN A 136 29.18 7.08 -10.72
N GLN A 137 29.35 7.88 -9.66
CA GLN A 137 28.40 7.86 -8.54
C GLN A 137 27.05 8.46 -8.94
N ASP A 138 27.04 9.53 -9.73
CA ASP A 138 25.82 10.19 -10.18
C ASP A 138 25.09 9.29 -11.17
N VAL A 139 25.81 8.73 -12.15
CA VAL A 139 25.20 7.78 -13.11
C VAL A 139 24.59 6.56 -12.40
N VAL A 140 25.25 6.03 -11.38
CA VAL A 140 24.68 4.89 -10.61
C VAL A 140 23.39 5.28 -9.90
N LYS A 141 23.35 6.48 -9.29
CA LYS A 141 22.14 6.98 -8.63
C LYS A 141 21.01 7.21 -9.63
N ASP A 142 21.31 7.85 -10.76
CA ASP A 142 20.31 8.12 -11.80
C ASP A 142 19.73 6.85 -12.38
N VAL A 143 20.57 5.88 -12.74
CA VAL A 143 20.12 4.57 -13.23
C VAL A 143 19.33 3.79 -12.18
N ALA A 144 19.76 3.85 -10.92
CA ALA A 144 19.02 3.19 -9.83
C ALA A 144 17.65 3.85 -9.61
N ASN A 145 17.55 5.17 -9.73
CA ASN A 145 16.27 5.90 -9.68
C ASN A 145 15.34 5.44 -10.80
N ILE A 146 15.82 5.36 -12.04
CA ILE A 146 15.02 4.87 -13.17
C ILE A 146 14.43 3.50 -12.84
N TYR A 147 15.26 2.54 -12.44
CA TYR A 147 14.74 1.21 -12.10
C TYR A 147 13.77 1.23 -10.91
N PHE A 148 14.03 2.09 -9.93
CA PHE A 148 13.12 2.26 -8.79
C PHE A 148 11.76 2.80 -9.22
N ASP A 149 11.72 3.82 -10.07
CA ASP A 149 10.47 4.45 -10.55
C ASP A 149 9.63 3.48 -11.39
N TYR A 150 10.27 2.56 -12.11
CA TYR A 150 9.60 1.45 -12.79
C TYR A 150 9.29 0.24 -11.89
N GLY A 151 9.49 0.33 -10.57
CA GLY A 151 9.22 -0.76 -9.62
C GLY A 151 10.22 -1.93 -9.69
N LEU A 152 11.30 -1.80 -10.45
CA LEU A 152 12.31 -2.82 -10.67
C LEU A 152 13.38 -2.79 -9.55
N ASN A 153 12.93 -2.95 -8.30
CA ASN A 153 13.75 -2.76 -7.10
C ASN A 153 15.00 -3.66 -7.05
N ASP A 154 14.95 -4.88 -7.59
CA ASP A 154 16.11 -5.76 -7.67
C ASP A 154 17.22 -5.13 -8.53
N LYS A 155 16.87 -4.57 -9.69
CA LYS A 155 17.80 -3.87 -10.58
C LYS A 155 18.34 -2.59 -9.94
N ALA A 156 17.47 -1.77 -9.31
CA ALA A 156 17.89 -0.59 -8.57
C ALA A 156 18.93 -0.94 -7.50
N TYR A 157 18.68 -2.00 -6.72
CA TYR A 157 19.61 -2.48 -5.70
C TYR A 157 20.94 -2.95 -6.31
N GLU A 158 20.92 -3.73 -7.40
CA GLU A 158 22.13 -4.17 -8.10
C GLU A 158 23.00 -2.99 -8.57
N TRP A 159 22.38 -1.91 -9.03
CA TRP A 159 23.08 -0.70 -9.46
C TRP A 159 23.68 0.03 -8.26
N LEU A 160 22.92 0.28 -7.21
CA LEU A 160 23.42 0.94 -5.99
C LEU A 160 24.60 0.20 -5.36
N MET A 161 24.62 -1.13 -5.42
CA MET A 161 25.73 -1.94 -4.90
C MET A 161 27.06 -1.81 -5.67
N ARG A 162 27.06 -1.07 -6.82
CA ARG A 162 28.29 -0.79 -7.59
C ARG A 162 29.11 0.32 -6.97
N THR A 163 28.48 1.29 -6.29
CA THR A 163 29.15 2.36 -5.57
C THR A 163 29.59 1.88 -4.20
N LYS A 164 30.91 1.75 -4.01
CA LYS A 164 31.48 1.43 -2.69
C LYS A 164 31.86 2.74 -2.00
N GLY A 165 31.14 3.05 -0.89
CA GLY A 165 31.54 4.15 0.00
C GLY A 165 30.83 5.49 -0.25
N ASP A 166 29.80 5.52 -1.07
CA ASP A 166 28.91 6.70 -1.10
C ASP A 166 28.12 6.75 0.22
N SER A 167 28.28 7.85 0.95
CA SER A 167 27.62 8.11 2.22
C SER A 167 26.70 9.34 2.16
N SER A 168 26.44 9.84 0.93
CA SER A 168 25.53 10.96 0.70
C SER A 168 24.12 10.64 1.17
N ASN A 169 23.37 11.65 1.55
CA ASN A 169 21.99 11.46 1.99
C ASN A 169 21.11 10.93 0.86
N ASP A 170 21.30 11.45 -0.37
CA ASP A 170 20.55 11.03 -1.55
C ASP A 170 20.76 9.54 -1.86
N PHE A 171 22.01 9.07 -1.78
CA PHE A 171 22.30 7.65 -1.95
C PHE A 171 21.66 6.79 -0.86
N LYS A 172 21.76 7.23 0.40
CA LYS A 172 21.15 6.49 1.53
C LYS A 172 19.64 6.44 1.42
N GLU A 173 19.02 7.53 1.02
CA GLU A 173 17.58 7.59 0.84
C GLU A 173 17.11 6.67 -0.29
N LEU A 174 17.74 6.76 -1.45
CA LEU A 174 17.40 5.87 -2.57
C LEU A 174 17.61 4.40 -2.19
N MET A 175 18.70 4.08 -1.47
CA MET A 175 18.94 2.73 -0.95
C MET A 175 17.85 2.31 0.05
N ALA A 176 17.41 3.20 0.96
CA ALA A 176 16.35 2.90 1.93
C ALA A 176 15.01 2.62 1.25
N ARG A 177 14.65 3.43 0.25
CA ARG A 177 13.44 3.24 -0.57
C ARG A 177 13.51 1.96 -1.38
N THR A 178 14.65 1.66 -1.98
CA THR A 178 14.88 0.42 -2.74
C THR A 178 14.77 -0.82 -1.83
N LEU A 179 15.37 -0.78 -0.64
CA LEU A 179 15.26 -1.85 0.35
C LEU A 179 13.81 -2.05 0.84
N PHE A 180 13.07 -0.96 1.00
CA PHE A 180 11.64 -1.03 1.29
C PHE A 180 10.89 -1.78 0.18
N GLY A 181 11.10 -1.41 -1.09
CA GLY A 181 10.49 -2.08 -2.24
C GLY A 181 10.87 -3.56 -2.37
N LEU A 182 12.03 -3.97 -1.84
CA LEU A 182 12.48 -5.36 -1.75
C LEU A 182 11.92 -6.12 -0.52
N GLY A 183 11.07 -5.50 0.29
CA GLY A 183 10.56 -6.10 1.53
C GLY A 183 11.60 -6.21 2.66
N LYS A 184 12.77 -5.58 2.51
CA LYS A 184 13.83 -5.54 3.54
C LYS A 184 13.60 -4.39 4.52
N TYR A 185 12.45 -4.40 5.17
CA TYR A 185 11.94 -3.27 5.96
C TYR A 185 12.88 -2.86 7.10
N LYS A 186 13.51 -3.81 7.80
CA LYS A 186 14.47 -3.50 8.89
C LYS A 186 15.73 -2.78 8.41
N ASP A 187 16.21 -3.13 7.23
CA ASP A 187 17.37 -2.44 6.65
C ASP A 187 16.99 -1.04 6.17
N SER A 188 15.80 -0.88 5.61
CA SER A 188 15.21 0.42 5.24
C SER A 188 15.05 1.31 6.48
N GLU A 189 14.43 0.80 7.54
CA GLU A 189 14.27 1.49 8.84
C GLU A 189 15.60 1.98 9.40
N ARG A 190 16.65 1.13 9.38
CA ARG A 190 17.99 1.53 9.83
C ARG A 190 18.54 2.71 9.06
N LEU A 191 18.39 2.74 7.72
CA LEU A 191 18.89 3.83 6.89
C LEU A 191 18.10 5.12 7.09
N PHE A 192 16.76 5.06 7.23
CA PHE A 192 15.98 6.25 7.57
C PHE A 192 16.37 6.82 8.93
N ASN A 193 16.62 5.99 9.94
CA ASN A 193 17.14 6.47 11.22
C ASN A 193 18.51 7.17 11.09
N GLU A 194 19.43 6.61 10.27
CA GLU A 194 20.72 7.28 9.98
C GLU A 194 20.57 8.63 9.25
N LEU A 195 19.53 8.77 8.42
CA LEU A 195 19.19 10.03 7.74
C LEU A 195 18.61 11.05 8.74
N LEU A 196 17.72 10.59 9.61
CA LEU A 196 17.09 11.41 10.65
C LEU A 196 18.10 11.88 11.72
N ASP A 197 19.17 11.11 11.98
CA ASP A 197 20.27 11.57 12.84
C ASP A 197 20.97 12.82 12.29
N LYS A 198 20.91 13.04 10.95
CA LYS A 198 21.50 14.19 10.28
C LYS A 198 20.49 15.32 10.05
N ASP A 199 19.29 14.97 9.65
CA ASP A 199 18.19 15.90 9.39
C ASP A 199 16.91 15.43 10.10
N PRO A 200 16.76 15.78 11.39
CA PRO A 200 15.59 15.39 12.19
C PRO A 200 14.31 16.14 11.82
N TYR A 201 14.38 17.15 10.93
CA TYR A 201 13.23 17.93 10.50
C TYR A 201 12.71 17.56 9.12
N SER A 202 13.23 16.50 8.51
CA SER A 202 12.74 16.00 7.23
C SER A 202 11.45 15.17 7.41
N THR A 203 10.31 15.72 7.05
CA THR A 203 9.02 15.01 7.00
C THR A 203 9.11 13.75 6.14
N ARG A 204 9.79 13.87 5.00
CA ARG A 204 10.03 12.77 4.06
C ARG A 204 10.75 11.57 4.70
N TYR A 205 11.76 11.82 5.53
CA TYR A 205 12.47 10.73 6.22
C TYR A 205 11.64 10.10 7.33
N TRP A 206 10.86 10.91 8.06
CA TRP A 206 9.91 10.38 9.05
C TRP A 206 8.82 9.54 8.41
N ASN A 207 8.29 9.94 7.25
CA ASN A 207 7.32 9.16 6.49
C ASN A 207 7.92 7.84 5.98
N GLY A 208 9.14 7.87 5.45
CA GLY A 208 9.86 6.67 5.04
C GLY A 208 10.07 5.69 6.20
N LEU A 209 10.43 6.20 7.39
CA LEU A 209 10.56 5.42 8.62
C LEU A 209 9.21 4.82 9.05
N ALA A 210 8.15 5.64 9.08
CA ALA A 210 6.80 5.20 9.46
C ALA A 210 6.30 4.07 8.56
N ASN A 211 6.50 4.19 7.23
CA ASN A 211 6.16 3.15 6.27
C ASN A 211 6.95 1.86 6.50
N ALA A 212 8.27 1.96 6.71
CA ALA A 212 9.10 0.79 6.97
C ALA A 212 8.69 0.06 8.26
N GLN A 213 8.41 0.80 9.34
CA GLN A 213 7.91 0.27 10.60
C GLN A 213 6.53 -0.38 10.44
N PHE A 214 5.61 0.26 9.70
CA PHE A 214 4.29 -0.30 9.42
C PHE A 214 4.37 -1.66 8.72
N MET A 215 5.18 -1.75 7.67
CA MET A 215 5.38 -3.00 6.92
C MET A 215 6.14 -4.06 7.72
N ASN A 216 6.94 -3.65 8.72
CA ASN A 216 7.59 -4.55 9.67
C ASN A 216 6.68 -4.93 10.87
N GLU A 217 5.38 -4.58 10.81
CA GLU A 217 4.36 -4.78 11.86
C GLU A 217 4.65 -4.02 13.18
N ASP A 218 5.57 -3.06 13.20
CA ASP A 218 5.74 -2.12 14.32
C ASP A 218 4.79 -0.93 14.17
N PHE A 219 3.50 -1.19 14.39
CA PHE A 219 2.45 -0.18 14.23
C PHE A 219 2.58 0.96 15.25
N SER A 220 3.09 0.67 16.44
CA SER A 220 3.34 1.70 17.47
C SER A 220 4.47 2.64 17.07
N GLY A 221 5.56 2.08 16.54
CA GLY A 221 6.67 2.86 15.97
C GLY A 221 6.19 3.72 14.82
N SER A 222 5.42 3.15 13.88
CA SER A 222 4.84 3.86 12.74
C SER A 222 3.98 5.06 13.16
N VAL A 223 3.10 4.90 14.16
CA VAL A 223 2.31 6.00 14.72
C VAL A 223 3.21 7.09 15.30
N THR A 224 4.24 6.71 16.06
CA THR A 224 5.18 7.67 16.66
C THR A 224 5.97 8.44 15.62
N SER A 225 6.49 7.76 14.59
CA SER A 225 7.22 8.40 13.49
C SER A 225 6.33 9.37 12.71
N SER A 226 5.07 8.98 12.45
CA SER A 226 4.07 9.87 11.82
C SER A 226 3.75 11.08 12.69
N GLU A 227 3.75 10.95 14.03
CA GLU A 227 3.56 12.08 14.94
C GLU A 227 4.69 13.12 14.83
N TYR A 228 5.93 12.66 14.67
CA TYR A 228 7.05 13.58 14.40
C TYR A 228 6.90 14.29 13.06
N ALA A 229 6.51 13.58 12.01
CA ALA A 229 6.26 14.17 10.70
C ALA A 229 5.13 15.22 10.75
N ILE A 230 4.00 14.91 11.40
CA ILE A 230 2.86 15.83 11.59
C ILE A 230 3.25 17.05 12.46
N ALA A 231 4.18 16.89 13.39
CA ALA A 231 4.66 18.02 14.21
C ALA A 231 5.52 19.00 13.39
N ILE A 232 6.16 18.53 12.31
CA ILE A 232 6.95 19.34 11.38
C ILE A 232 6.02 20.00 10.36
N ASP A 233 5.18 19.18 9.72
CA ASP A 233 4.17 19.61 8.75
C ASP A 233 2.81 19.01 9.11
N PRO A 234 1.91 19.81 9.74
CA PRO A 234 0.60 19.32 10.17
C PRO A 234 -0.33 18.87 9.06
N ASP A 235 -0.11 19.34 7.84
CA ASP A 235 -0.99 19.10 6.69
C ASP A 235 -0.35 18.18 5.65
N ASP A 236 0.77 17.53 5.98
CA ASP A 236 1.40 16.54 5.12
C ASP A 236 0.50 15.28 5.00
N PRO A 237 -0.02 14.97 3.80
CA PRO A 237 -0.98 13.89 3.62
C PRO A 237 -0.39 12.51 3.93
N ASP A 238 0.88 12.27 3.60
CA ASP A 238 1.55 10.99 3.86
C ASP A 238 1.64 10.69 5.36
N SER A 239 1.95 11.70 6.17
CA SER A 239 2.02 11.57 7.62
C SER A 239 0.66 11.27 8.23
N LEU A 240 -0.39 11.94 7.74
CA LEU A 240 -1.77 11.75 8.21
C LEU A 240 -2.29 10.35 7.92
N ILE A 241 -2.09 9.86 6.67
CA ILE A 241 -2.54 8.53 6.27
C ILE A 241 -1.74 7.42 6.98
N ASN A 242 -0.43 7.61 7.15
CA ASN A 242 0.42 6.65 7.88
C ASN A 242 -0.03 6.52 9.34
N LYS A 243 -0.33 7.64 10.00
CA LYS A 243 -0.84 7.63 11.36
C LYS A 243 -2.20 6.96 11.45
N ALA A 244 -3.12 7.29 10.54
CA ALA A 244 -4.44 6.67 10.49
C ALA A 244 -4.35 5.14 10.35
N ASN A 245 -3.52 4.66 9.42
CA ASN A 245 -3.30 3.25 9.19
C ASN A 245 -2.69 2.55 10.42
N GLY A 246 -1.68 3.15 11.04
CA GLY A 246 -1.06 2.62 12.26
C GLY A 246 -2.06 2.50 13.41
N LEU A 247 -2.87 3.54 13.65
CA LEU A 247 -3.92 3.55 14.66
C LEU A 247 -5.01 2.50 14.38
N TYR A 248 -5.43 2.35 13.11
CA TYR A 248 -6.37 1.32 12.69
C TYR A 248 -5.85 -0.09 13.02
N ARG A 249 -4.57 -0.37 12.70
CA ARG A 249 -3.94 -1.67 13.00
C ARG A 249 -3.76 -1.94 14.50
N LEU A 250 -3.65 -0.89 15.31
CA LEU A 250 -3.63 -0.97 16.77
C LEU A 250 -5.03 -1.12 17.39
N GLY A 251 -6.10 -1.00 16.60
CA GLY A 251 -7.49 -1.05 17.06
C GLY A 251 -8.01 0.27 17.64
N ASN A 252 -7.28 1.37 17.50
CA ASN A 252 -7.68 2.70 17.95
C ASN A 252 -8.56 3.38 16.89
N PHE A 253 -9.73 2.77 16.61
CA PHE A 253 -10.57 3.11 15.47
C PHE A 253 -11.12 4.54 15.51
N GLU A 254 -11.53 5.05 16.68
CA GLU A 254 -12.04 6.42 16.82
C GLU A 254 -10.97 7.47 16.45
N GLU A 255 -9.74 7.20 16.82
CA GLU A 255 -8.63 8.09 16.50
C GLU A 255 -8.22 7.95 15.03
N ALA A 256 -8.17 6.73 14.50
CA ALA A 256 -7.93 6.47 13.09
C ALA A 256 -8.92 7.25 12.20
N ILE A 257 -10.22 7.22 12.51
CA ILE A 257 -11.25 7.95 11.78
C ILE A 257 -10.93 9.46 11.74
N ARG A 258 -10.48 10.06 12.85
CA ARG A 258 -10.13 11.49 12.89
C ARG A 258 -8.97 11.83 11.94
N TYR A 259 -7.99 10.93 11.80
CA TYR A 259 -6.87 11.15 10.89
C TYR A 259 -7.24 10.85 9.43
N TYR A 260 -8.12 9.89 9.16
CA TYR A 260 -8.71 9.72 7.82
C TYR A 260 -9.54 10.94 7.40
N ASP A 261 -10.28 11.58 8.33
CA ASP A 261 -11.01 12.82 8.06
C ASP A 261 -10.06 13.96 7.70
N ARG A 262 -9.01 14.18 8.48
CA ARG A 262 -7.99 15.21 8.18
C ARG A 262 -7.30 14.97 6.84
N TYR A 263 -6.94 13.72 6.55
CA TYR A 263 -6.38 13.36 5.27
C TYR A 263 -7.34 13.70 4.12
N GLY A 264 -8.60 13.34 4.22
CA GLY A 264 -9.63 13.62 3.21
C GLY A 264 -9.95 15.11 3.00
N GLU A 265 -9.65 15.97 3.98
CA GLU A 265 -9.76 17.44 3.84
C GLU A 265 -8.66 18.01 2.91
N ILE A 266 -7.52 17.34 2.80
CA ILE A 266 -6.34 17.75 2.04
C ILE A 266 -6.27 17.03 0.69
N ALA A 267 -6.30 15.71 0.73
CA ALA A 267 -6.31 14.84 -0.44
C ALA A 267 -7.76 14.55 -0.83
N SER A 268 -8.36 15.45 -1.60
CA SER A 268 -9.77 15.31 -2.02
C SER A 268 -10.02 13.98 -2.74
N HIS A 269 -11.00 13.21 -2.22
CA HIS A 269 -11.59 12.05 -2.91
C HIS A 269 -10.69 10.82 -3.13
N ASP A 270 -10.00 10.38 -2.07
CA ASP A 270 -9.30 9.11 -2.09
C ASP A 270 -10.21 7.95 -1.61
N GLU A 271 -10.43 6.96 -2.49
CA GLU A 271 -11.23 5.77 -2.19
C GLU A 271 -10.62 4.89 -1.09
N PHE A 272 -9.29 4.87 -0.98
CA PHE A 272 -8.57 4.08 0.02
C PHE A 272 -8.86 4.57 1.44
N SER A 273 -8.76 5.88 1.68
CA SER A 273 -9.03 6.48 2.98
C SER A 273 -10.50 6.29 3.41
N LEU A 274 -11.45 6.46 2.46
CA LEU A 274 -12.87 6.22 2.72
C LEU A 274 -13.17 4.75 3.03
N LEU A 275 -12.56 3.81 2.32
CA LEU A 275 -12.69 2.38 2.61
C LEU A 275 -12.24 2.06 4.04
N HIS A 276 -11.03 2.49 4.41
CA HIS A 276 -10.49 2.19 5.74
C HIS A 276 -11.23 2.91 6.87
N LYS A 277 -11.71 4.13 6.63
CA LYS A 277 -12.61 4.84 7.54
C LYS A 277 -13.93 4.09 7.71
N GLY A 278 -14.50 3.57 6.61
CA GLY A 278 -15.70 2.72 6.63
C GLY A 278 -15.47 1.45 7.45
N SER A 279 -14.36 0.74 7.20
CA SER A 279 -13.96 -0.44 7.97
C SER A 279 -13.72 -0.13 9.46
N ALA A 280 -13.20 1.05 9.80
CA ALA A 280 -13.09 1.49 11.19
C ALA A 280 -14.46 1.66 11.86
N PHE A 281 -15.45 2.24 11.16
CA PHE A 281 -16.82 2.30 11.64
C PHE A 281 -17.47 0.92 11.81
N VAL A 282 -17.18 -0.03 10.89
CA VAL A 282 -17.63 -1.44 11.03
C VAL A 282 -17.09 -2.04 12.32
N ASN A 283 -15.80 -1.90 12.60
CA ASN A 283 -15.16 -2.39 13.82
C ASN A 283 -15.75 -1.76 15.11
N LEU A 284 -16.24 -0.52 15.01
CA LEU A 284 -16.97 0.14 16.11
C LEU A 284 -18.45 -0.22 16.19
N ASN A 285 -18.93 -1.18 15.37
CA ASN A 285 -20.35 -1.55 15.21
C ASN A 285 -21.26 -0.35 14.83
N GLN A 286 -20.71 0.69 14.18
CA GLN A 286 -21.45 1.85 13.70
C GLN A 286 -21.84 1.66 12.23
N HIS A 287 -22.62 0.61 11.94
CA HIS A 287 -22.90 0.15 10.57
C HIS A 287 -23.63 1.18 9.72
N ASP A 288 -24.48 2.05 10.29
CA ASP A 288 -25.11 3.14 9.55
C ASP A 288 -24.09 4.14 8.99
N LYS A 289 -23.11 4.53 9.81
CA LYS A 289 -22.03 5.44 9.37
C LYS A 289 -21.10 4.77 8.38
N ALA A 290 -20.73 3.51 8.64
CA ALA A 290 -19.92 2.71 7.74
C ALA A 290 -20.56 2.64 6.35
N PHE A 291 -21.86 2.33 6.28
CA PHE A 291 -22.62 2.26 5.04
C PHE A 291 -22.58 3.57 4.26
N LEU A 292 -22.72 4.72 4.92
CA LEU A 292 -22.66 6.04 4.26
C LEU A 292 -21.27 6.31 3.65
N VAL A 293 -20.21 6.11 4.44
CA VAL A 293 -18.83 6.36 4.01
C VAL A 293 -18.41 5.38 2.89
N LEU A 294 -18.77 4.10 3.02
CA LEU A 294 -18.45 3.10 1.99
C LEU A 294 -19.21 3.36 0.66
N ASN A 295 -20.41 3.93 0.71
CA ASN A 295 -21.09 4.36 -0.50
C ASN A 295 -20.46 5.62 -1.13
N GLU A 296 -19.81 6.47 -0.34
CA GLU A 296 -18.98 7.56 -0.89
C GLU A 296 -17.76 6.98 -1.60
N ALA A 297 -17.05 6.03 -0.96
CA ALA A 297 -15.95 5.30 -1.60
C ALA A 297 -16.39 4.67 -2.92
N LEU A 298 -17.51 3.94 -2.93
CA LEU A 298 -18.04 3.27 -4.12
C LEU A 298 -18.34 4.25 -5.28
N LYS A 299 -18.81 5.48 -4.97
CA LYS A 299 -19.16 6.48 -6.00
C LYS A 299 -17.94 7.04 -6.71
N ILE A 300 -16.81 7.16 -6.00
CA ILE A 300 -15.59 7.74 -6.56
C ILE A 300 -14.66 6.68 -7.14
N SER A 301 -14.85 5.40 -6.78
CA SER A 301 -14.01 4.30 -7.26
C SER A 301 -14.14 4.10 -8.76
N PRO A 302 -13.04 4.08 -9.52
CA PRO A 302 -13.01 3.65 -10.91
C PRO A 302 -13.56 2.23 -11.08
N LYS A 303 -14.03 1.90 -12.28
CA LYS A 303 -14.61 0.57 -12.56
C LYS A 303 -13.60 -0.58 -12.47
N ASP A 304 -12.35 -0.28 -12.62
CA ASP A 304 -11.18 -1.18 -12.53
C ASP A 304 -10.42 -1.05 -11.21
N SER A 305 -10.98 -0.32 -10.24
CA SER A 305 -10.35 -0.15 -8.93
C SER A 305 -10.12 -1.49 -8.23
N PRO A 306 -8.91 -1.73 -7.70
CA PRO A 306 -8.60 -2.92 -6.92
C PRO A 306 -9.33 -2.95 -5.56
N PHE A 307 -9.89 -1.83 -5.12
CA PHE A 307 -10.61 -1.72 -3.85
C PHE A 307 -12.09 -2.09 -3.94
N LEU A 308 -12.68 -2.14 -5.14
CA LEU A 308 -14.11 -2.46 -5.33
C LEU A 308 -14.55 -3.76 -4.65
N PRO A 309 -13.79 -4.87 -4.73
CA PRO A 309 -14.20 -6.11 -4.05
C PRO A 309 -14.35 -5.93 -2.55
N GLN A 310 -13.41 -5.22 -1.90
CA GLN A 310 -13.44 -4.98 -0.47
C GLN A 310 -14.56 -3.99 -0.09
N ILE A 311 -14.80 -2.95 -0.88
CA ILE A 311 -15.90 -2.00 -0.67
C ILE A 311 -17.24 -2.74 -0.71
N TYR A 312 -17.47 -3.60 -1.70
CA TYR A 312 -18.70 -4.40 -1.79
C TYR A 312 -18.83 -5.38 -0.63
N GLN A 313 -17.74 -6.00 -0.20
CA GLN A 313 -17.72 -6.89 0.95
C GLN A 313 -18.15 -6.19 2.24
N GLU A 314 -17.57 -5.02 2.52
CA GLU A 314 -17.91 -4.22 3.70
C GLU A 314 -19.35 -3.67 3.64
N LEU A 315 -19.82 -3.24 2.46
CA LEU A 315 -21.21 -2.83 2.26
C LEU A 315 -22.18 -4.00 2.48
N ALA A 316 -21.86 -5.18 1.97
CA ALA A 316 -22.67 -6.37 2.19
C ALA A 316 -22.79 -6.70 3.68
N PHE A 317 -21.68 -6.62 4.43
CA PHE A 317 -21.66 -6.84 5.87
C PHE A 317 -22.49 -5.78 6.61
N CYS A 318 -22.33 -4.49 6.29
CA CYS A 318 -23.15 -3.42 6.86
C CYS A 318 -24.64 -3.64 6.60
N CYS A 319 -25.03 -3.96 5.37
CA CYS A 319 -26.42 -4.22 5.02
C CYS A 319 -26.99 -5.41 5.80
N SER A 320 -26.24 -6.49 5.96
CA SER A 320 -26.65 -7.64 6.77
C SER A 320 -26.91 -7.24 8.22
N SER A 321 -25.96 -6.54 8.85
CA SER A 321 -26.07 -6.07 10.24
C SER A 321 -27.22 -5.07 10.44
N LEU A 322 -27.60 -4.34 9.40
CA LEU A 322 -28.77 -3.44 9.39
C LEU A 322 -30.10 -4.14 9.02
N GLY A 323 -30.09 -5.46 8.83
CA GLY A 323 -31.26 -6.25 8.46
C GLY A 323 -31.73 -6.09 7.01
N ARG A 324 -30.86 -5.59 6.13
CA ARG A 324 -31.11 -5.31 4.69
C ARG A 324 -30.56 -6.45 3.84
N LEU A 325 -31.10 -7.67 4.03
CA LEU A 325 -30.53 -8.88 3.44
C LEU A 325 -30.43 -8.85 1.91
N ASP A 326 -31.48 -8.41 1.23
CA ASP A 326 -31.51 -8.42 -0.24
C ASP A 326 -30.39 -7.52 -0.81
N GLU A 327 -30.19 -6.34 -0.23
CA GLU A 327 -29.10 -5.43 -0.61
C GLU A 327 -27.72 -6.04 -0.28
N ALA A 328 -27.59 -6.73 0.86
CA ALA A 328 -26.35 -7.42 1.20
C ALA A 328 -25.97 -8.48 0.16
N LEU A 329 -26.96 -9.25 -0.29
CA LEU A 329 -26.76 -10.26 -1.33
C LEU A 329 -26.45 -9.62 -2.70
N ASP A 330 -27.11 -8.51 -3.03
CA ASP A 330 -26.83 -7.76 -4.26
C ASP A 330 -25.40 -7.24 -4.32
N TYR A 331 -24.86 -6.69 -3.21
CA TYR A 331 -23.46 -6.27 -3.16
C TYR A 331 -22.48 -7.44 -3.37
N ILE A 332 -22.78 -8.61 -2.84
CA ILE A 332 -21.94 -9.80 -3.10
C ILE A 332 -22.00 -10.19 -4.58
N GLU A 333 -23.15 -10.12 -5.22
CA GLU A 333 -23.26 -10.42 -6.67
C GLU A 333 -22.47 -9.41 -7.52
N GLN A 334 -22.32 -8.15 -7.09
CA GLN A 334 -21.49 -7.15 -7.78
C GLN A 334 -19.98 -7.51 -7.77
N THR A 335 -19.53 -8.38 -6.90
CA THR A 335 -18.13 -8.85 -6.94
C THR A 335 -17.86 -9.86 -8.06
N HIS A 336 -18.88 -10.34 -8.75
CA HIS A 336 -18.72 -11.26 -9.88
C HIS A 336 -18.00 -10.59 -11.06
N GLY A 337 -16.87 -11.17 -11.44
CA GLY A 337 -16.05 -10.67 -12.55
C GLY A 337 -14.96 -9.69 -12.13
N LEU A 338 -14.94 -9.30 -10.84
CA LEU A 338 -13.83 -8.56 -10.28
C LEU A 338 -12.68 -9.49 -9.90
N ASP A 339 -11.47 -8.93 -9.84
CA ASP A 339 -10.26 -9.65 -9.39
C ASP A 339 -10.28 -9.86 -7.87
N CYS A 340 -10.99 -10.90 -7.44
CA CYS A 340 -11.07 -11.29 -6.02
C CYS A 340 -11.33 -12.79 -5.88
N ASP A 341 -11.00 -13.33 -4.69
CA ASP A 341 -11.31 -14.73 -4.41
C ASP A 341 -12.83 -14.94 -4.26
N GLN A 342 -13.41 -15.48 -5.31
CA GLN A 342 -14.82 -15.80 -5.35
C GLN A 342 -15.24 -16.89 -4.32
N THR A 343 -14.28 -17.64 -3.77
CA THR A 343 -14.52 -18.59 -2.68
C THR A 343 -14.79 -17.85 -1.38
N ASP A 344 -14.02 -16.77 -1.13
CA ASP A 344 -14.21 -15.91 0.03
C ASP A 344 -15.58 -15.23 -0.01
N MET A 345 -15.99 -14.77 -1.19
CA MET A 345 -17.33 -14.19 -1.37
C MET A 345 -18.44 -15.21 -1.12
N LEU A 346 -18.25 -16.47 -1.46
CA LEU A 346 -19.20 -17.53 -1.11
C LEU A 346 -19.25 -17.78 0.40
N VAL A 347 -18.10 -17.76 1.08
CA VAL A 347 -18.06 -17.91 2.56
C VAL A 347 -18.79 -16.73 3.23
N LEU A 348 -18.53 -15.50 2.79
CA LEU A 348 -19.25 -14.32 3.29
C LEU A 348 -20.75 -14.40 3.02
N LYS A 349 -21.17 -14.81 1.82
CA LYS A 349 -22.58 -15.03 1.49
C LYS A 349 -23.24 -16.03 2.44
N GLY A 350 -22.55 -17.13 2.71
CA GLY A 350 -23.02 -18.14 3.65
C GLY A 350 -23.14 -17.59 5.08
N HIS A 351 -22.17 -16.78 5.53
CA HIS A 351 -22.19 -16.09 6.82
C HIS A 351 -23.42 -15.18 6.95
N ILE A 352 -23.65 -14.31 5.98
CA ILE A 352 -24.79 -13.38 5.93
C ILE A 352 -26.12 -14.14 5.93
N LEU A 353 -26.23 -15.24 5.20
CA LEU A 353 -27.41 -16.09 5.19
C LEU A 353 -27.66 -16.72 6.54
N LEU A 354 -26.63 -17.16 7.26
CA LEU A 354 -26.76 -17.69 8.64
C LEU A 354 -27.23 -16.60 9.61
N GLU A 355 -26.67 -15.41 9.55
CA GLU A 355 -27.05 -14.26 10.38
C GLU A 355 -28.54 -13.94 10.21
N ASN A 356 -29.06 -14.12 9.01
CA ASN A 356 -30.47 -13.92 8.65
C ASN A 356 -31.33 -15.18 8.73
N ASN A 357 -30.88 -16.23 9.43
CA ASN A 357 -31.58 -17.51 9.64
C ASN A 357 -31.95 -18.30 8.35
N ARG A 358 -31.27 -18.02 7.22
CA ARG A 358 -31.43 -18.72 5.92
C ARG A 358 -30.52 -19.96 5.86
N ILE A 359 -30.67 -20.88 6.85
CA ILE A 359 -29.73 -22.00 7.12
C ILE A 359 -29.55 -22.91 5.90
N GLN A 360 -30.63 -23.30 5.21
CA GLN A 360 -30.57 -24.22 4.08
C GLN A 360 -29.81 -23.63 2.89
N GLU A 361 -29.97 -22.31 2.66
CA GLU A 361 -29.25 -21.60 1.60
C GLU A 361 -27.78 -21.41 1.97
N ALA A 362 -27.50 -21.09 3.24
CA ALA A 362 -26.13 -21.03 3.74
C ALA A 362 -25.39 -22.37 3.54
N GLU A 363 -26.02 -23.48 3.89
CA GLU A 363 -25.45 -24.83 3.67
C GLU A 363 -25.12 -25.06 2.17
N ALA A 364 -26.03 -24.69 1.27
CA ALA A 364 -25.82 -24.87 -0.17
C ALA A 364 -24.64 -24.03 -0.66
N VAL A 365 -24.52 -22.77 -0.18
CA VAL A 365 -23.43 -21.86 -0.54
C VAL A 365 -22.10 -22.33 0.03
N PHE A 366 -22.05 -22.77 1.30
CA PHE A 366 -20.84 -23.33 1.91
C PHE A 366 -20.36 -24.61 1.19
N LYS A 367 -21.28 -25.51 0.80
CA LYS A 367 -20.92 -26.67 -0.03
C LYS A 367 -20.29 -26.24 -1.36
N LYS A 368 -20.81 -25.19 -2.01
CA LYS A 368 -20.23 -24.63 -3.21
C LYS A 368 -18.83 -24.06 -2.97
N ALA A 369 -18.62 -23.35 -1.86
CA ALA A 369 -17.31 -22.81 -1.47
C ALA A 369 -16.29 -23.93 -1.26
N MET A 370 -16.66 -24.98 -0.51
CA MET A 370 -15.81 -26.14 -0.25
C MET A 370 -15.43 -26.88 -1.54
N LEU A 371 -16.39 -27.10 -2.45
CA LEU A 371 -16.12 -27.77 -3.73
C LEU A 371 -15.21 -26.92 -4.61
N ARG A 372 -15.42 -25.59 -4.67
CA ARG A 372 -14.62 -24.67 -5.46
C ARG A 372 -13.17 -24.61 -4.99
N SER A 373 -12.95 -24.62 -3.68
CA SER A 373 -11.61 -24.59 -3.08
C SER A 373 -10.91 -25.95 -3.03
N GLY A 374 -11.52 -27.01 -3.54
CA GLY A 374 -10.97 -28.36 -3.41
C GLY A 374 -10.90 -28.85 -1.95
N ASN A 375 -11.77 -28.34 -1.08
CA ASN A 375 -11.78 -28.55 0.37
C ASN A 375 -10.54 -27.98 1.07
N ASP A 376 -10.10 -26.81 0.65
CA ASP A 376 -9.01 -26.09 1.31
C ASP A 376 -9.29 -25.96 2.82
N PRO A 377 -8.33 -26.34 3.69
CA PRO A 377 -8.51 -26.27 5.14
C PRO A 377 -8.85 -24.88 5.66
N MET A 378 -8.33 -23.82 5.06
CA MET A 378 -8.60 -22.44 5.49
C MET A 378 -10.03 -22.02 5.15
N VAL A 379 -10.56 -22.45 4.00
CA VAL A 379 -11.97 -22.22 3.64
C VAL A 379 -12.90 -22.95 4.60
N ILE A 380 -12.60 -24.22 4.93
CA ILE A 380 -13.38 -25.00 5.90
C ILE A 380 -13.34 -24.34 7.28
N LEU A 381 -12.17 -23.89 7.74
CA LEU A 381 -12.02 -23.19 9.00
C LEU A 381 -12.90 -21.94 9.05
N ARG A 382 -12.87 -21.09 8.01
CA ARG A 382 -13.72 -19.89 7.94
C ARG A 382 -15.22 -20.20 7.95
N ILE A 383 -15.64 -21.29 7.31
CA ILE A 383 -17.02 -21.77 7.40
C ILE A 383 -17.37 -22.17 8.84
N ILE A 384 -16.48 -22.87 9.54
CA ILE A 384 -16.71 -23.27 10.94
C ILE A 384 -16.78 -22.04 11.85
N VAL A 385 -15.89 -21.06 11.64
CA VAL A 385 -15.92 -19.79 12.37
C VAL A 385 -17.24 -19.05 12.11
N SER A 386 -17.72 -19.02 10.86
CA SER A 386 -19.02 -18.43 10.51
C SER A 386 -20.18 -19.09 11.28
N LEU A 387 -20.14 -20.40 11.47
CA LEU A 387 -21.14 -21.11 12.29
C LEU A 387 -21.06 -20.69 13.77
N TYR A 388 -19.85 -20.58 14.31
CA TYR A 388 -19.64 -20.15 15.69
C TYR A 388 -20.16 -18.72 15.93
N ASP A 389 -19.76 -17.77 15.09
CA ASP A 389 -20.15 -16.36 15.20
C ASP A 389 -21.66 -16.18 15.14
N ASN A 390 -22.32 -16.97 14.31
CA ASN A 390 -23.79 -17.00 14.20
C ASN A 390 -24.49 -17.87 15.27
N LYS A 391 -23.78 -18.23 16.36
CA LYS A 391 -24.32 -18.94 17.53
C LYS A 391 -24.71 -20.42 17.27
N TYR A 392 -24.28 -21.00 16.14
CA TYR A 392 -24.44 -22.44 15.88
C TYR A 392 -23.28 -23.24 16.52
N VAL A 393 -23.01 -22.97 17.82
CA VAL A 393 -21.82 -23.46 18.56
C VAL A 393 -21.70 -24.98 18.53
N LYS A 394 -22.82 -25.73 18.67
CA LYS A 394 -22.79 -27.20 18.58
C LYS A 394 -22.39 -27.70 17.20
N ALA A 395 -22.90 -27.07 16.15
CA ALA A 395 -22.54 -27.42 14.77
C ALA A 395 -21.05 -27.10 14.49
N ALA A 396 -20.59 -25.95 14.94
CA ALA A 396 -19.19 -25.57 14.86
C ALA A 396 -18.27 -26.57 15.57
N PHE A 397 -18.61 -26.96 16.80
CA PHE A 397 -17.87 -27.95 17.58
C PHE A 397 -17.76 -29.30 16.85
N GLU A 398 -18.89 -29.85 16.36
CA GLU A 398 -18.88 -31.14 15.64
C GLU A 398 -18.11 -31.03 14.30
N MET A 399 -18.15 -29.88 13.62
CA MET A 399 -17.33 -29.66 12.42
C MET A 399 -15.85 -29.55 12.77
N PHE A 400 -15.46 -28.84 13.83
CA PHE A 400 -14.09 -28.81 14.31
C PHE A 400 -13.53 -30.19 14.62
N LYS A 401 -14.31 -31.05 15.29
CA LYS A 401 -13.88 -32.43 15.56
C LYS A 401 -13.54 -33.20 14.28
N LYS A 402 -14.39 -33.09 13.26
CA LYS A 402 -14.16 -33.72 11.95
C LYS A 402 -12.95 -33.08 11.25
N PHE A 403 -12.87 -31.77 11.30
CA PHE A 403 -11.79 -30.98 10.68
C PHE A 403 -10.41 -31.39 11.23
N PHE A 404 -10.22 -31.37 12.54
CA PHE A 404 -8.95 -31.79 13.14
C PHE A 404 -8.68 -33.31 13.05
N ALA A 405 -9.68 -34.14 12.83
CA ALA A 405 -9.46 -35.54 12.54
C ALA A 405 -8.95 -35.80 11.11
N LEU A 406 -9.23 -34.90 10.18
CA LEU A 406 -8.81 -35.00 8.78
C LEU A 406 -7.49 -34.30 8.49
N ILE A 407 -7.16 -33.24 9.24
CA ILE A 407 -5.91 -32.51 9.11
C ILE A 407 -4.83 -33.20 9.92
N VAL A 408 -4.00 -34.00 9.24
CA VAL A 408 -2.90 -34.78 9.84
C VAL A 408 -1.56 -34.04 9.80
N THR A 409 -1.52 -32.77 9.39
CA THR A 409 -0.28 -32.02 9.26
C THR A 409 0.12 -31.35 10.57
N GLU A 410 1.36 -31.60 11.04
CA GLU A 410 1.94 -30.94 12.22
C GLU A 410 2.05 -29.43 12.09
N ASP A 411 2.00 -28.92 10.85
CA ASP A 411 2.19 -27.51 10.51
C ASP A 411 0.91 -26.65 10.59
N PHE A 412 -0.26 -27.27 10.75
CA PHE A 412 -1.50 -26.50 10.85
C PHE A 412 -1.73 -26.01 12.29
N ASP A 413 -1.66 -24.69 12.50
CA ASP A 413 -1.67 -24.04 13.81
C ASP A 413 -2.92 -23.22 14.12
N GLN A 414 -3.88 -23.12 13.17
CA GLN A 414 -5.06 -22.26 13.28
C GLN A 414 -6.32 -23.00 13.75
N GLY A 415 -7.28 -22.23 14.30
CA GLY A 415 -8.61 -22.71 14.69
C GLY A 415 -8.68 -23.37 16.05
N TYR A 416 -7.55 -23.69 16.71
CA TYR A 416 -7.56 -24.28 18.05
C TYR A 416 -8.15 -23.36 19.11
N SER A 417 -8.00 -22.06 18.96
CA SER A 417 -8.59 -21.06 19.85
C SER A 417 -10.12 -21.03 19.74
N TYR A 418 -10.64 -21.10 18.53
CA TYR A 418 -12.09 -21.20 18.31
C TYR A 418 -12.67 -22.52 18.81
N MET A 419 -11.94 -23.63 18.64
CA MET A 419 -12.37 -24.92 19.22
C MET A 419 -12.38 -24.85 20.75
N ALA A 420 -11.37 -24.25 21.38
CA ALA A 420 -11.38 -24.00 22.82
C ALA A 420 -12.58 -23.16 23.23
N LEU A 421 -12.91 -22.11 22.48
CA LEU A 421 -14.04 -21.24 22.75
C LEU A 421 -15.38 -21.99 22.61
N CYS A 422 -15.55 -22.83 21.59
CA CYS A 422 -16.70 -23.74 21.48
C CYS A 422 -16.83 -24.64 22.69
N CYS A 423 -15.73 -25.23 23.17
CA CYS A 423 -15.74 -26.08 24.37
C CYS A 423 -16.13 -25.29 25.62
N TRP A 424 -15.65 -24.08 25.78
CA TRP A 424 -16.00 -23.17 26.87
C TRP A 424 -17.51 -22.89 26.91
N ASP A 425 -18.08 -22.47 25.78
CA ASP A 425 -19.49 -22.12 25.64
C ASP A 425 -20.43 -23.33 25.85
N LEU A 426 -19.96 -24.53 25.49
CA LEU A 426 -20.70 -25.77 25.70
C LEU A 426 -20.50 -26.37 27.09
N GLY A 427 -19.60 -25.81 27.92
CA GLY A 427 -19.30 -26.33 29.27
C GLY A 427 -18.39 -27.57 29.27
N TYR A 428 -17.72 -27.89 28.17
CA TYR A 428 -16.80 -29.03 28.05
C TYR A 428 -15.44 -28.66 28.61
N THR A 429 -15.31 -28.68 29.92
CA THR A 429 -14.21 -28.13 30.67
C THR A 429 -12.86 -28.82 30.40
N GLU A 430 -12.84 -30.14 30.25
CA GLU A 430 -11.60 -30.89 30.01
C GLU A 430 -11.10 -30.66 28.59
N GLU A 431 -11.97 -30.69 27.60
CA GLU A 431 -11.68 -30.39 26.20
C GLU A 431 -11.25 -28.93 26.05
N PHE A 432 -11.90 -27.99 26.74
CA PHE A 432 -11.47 -26.59 26.77
C PHE A 432 -10.00 -26.46 27.20
N LEU A 433 -9.62 -27.07 28.33
CA LEU A 433 -8.24 -27.00 28.81
C LEU A 433 -7.26 -27.65 27.83
N MET A 434 -7.65 -28.75 27.19
CA MET A 434 -6.81 -29.39 26.18
C MET A 434 -6.56 -28.48 24.98
N TYR A 435 -7.62 -27.93 24.38
CA TYR A 435 -7.51 -27.06 23.20
C TYR A 435 -6.91 -25.70 23.52
N LEU A 436 -7.15 -25.14 24.72
CA LEU A 436 -6.50 -23.93 25.20
C LEU A 436 -4.98 -24.10 25.25
N ARG A 437 -4.50 -25.24 25.74
CA ARG A 437 -3.07 -25.53 25.75
C ARG A 437 -2.49 -25.58 24.34
N ILE A 438 -3.13 -26.32 23.43
CA ILE A 438 -2.69 -26.42 22.03
C ILE A 438 -2.69 -25.04 21.36
N ALA A 439 -3.74 -24.23 21.54
CA ALA A 439 -3.84 -22.89 20.98
C ALA A 439 -2.70 -21.97 21.45
N THR A 440 -2.42 -21.97 22.76
CA THR A 440 -1.36 -21.12 23.33
C THR A 440 0.05 -21.55 22.96
N GLU A 441 0.26 -22.86 22.71
CA GLU A 441 1.54 -23.41 22.29
C GLU A 441 1.78 -23.24 20.78
N ARG A 442 0.75 -23.44 19.93
CA ARG A 442 0.89 -23.41 18.46
C ARG A 442 0.70 -22.02 17.87
N ASN A 443 -0.32 -21.28 18.31
CA ASN A 443 -0.62 -19.94 17.79
C ASN A 443 -0.97 -18.98 18.94
N PRO A 444 0.04 -18.47 19.67
CA PRO A 444 -0.19 -17.52 20.78
C PRO A 444 -0.91 -16.24 20.37
N ARG A 445 -0.73 -15.80 19.10
CA ARG A 445 -1.39 -14.60 18.54
C ARG A 445 -2.89 -14.83 18.37
N GLU A 446 -3.31 -15.92 17.73
CA GLU A 446 -4.72 -16.29 17.61
C GLU A 446 -5.35 -16.49 18.99
N ALA A 447 -4.65 -17.17 19.91
CA ALA A 447 -5.12 -17.37 21.28
C ALA A 447 -5.40 -16.07 22.01
N ARG A 448 -4.55 -15.04 21.83
CA ARG A 448 -4.77 -13.72 22.40
C ARG A 448 -5.97 -13.01 21.79
N LEU A 449 -6.11 -13.06 20.47
CA LEU A 449 -7.22 -12.42 19.76
C LEU A 449 -8.58 -13.05 20.10
N VAL A 450 -8.66 -14.37 20.04
CA VAL A 450 -9.93 -15.10 20.17
C VAL A 450 -10.33 -15.30 21.64
N LEU A 451 -9.39 -15.65 22.50
CA LEU A 451 -9.64 -16.03 23.89
C LEU A 451 -9.33 -14.92 24.90
N GLY A 452 -8.69 -13.81 24.48
CA GLY A 452 -8.21 -12.77 25.39
C GLY A 452 -9.26 -12.23 26.35
N HIS A 453 -10.51 -12.10 25.90
CA HIS A 453 -11.64 -11.63 26.70
C HIS A 453 -11.98 -12.52 27.92
N LEU A 454 -11.49 -13.76 27.97
CA LEU A 454 -11.66 -14.68 29.11
C LEU A 454 -10.61 -14.46 30.23
N PHE A 455 -9.61 -13.60 29.97
CA PHE A 455 -8.42 -13.42 30.79
C PHE A 455 -8.23 -11.95 31.19
N PRO A 456 -7.42 -11.66 32.23
CA PRO A 456 -7.02 -10.30 32.53
C PRO A 456 -6.29 -9.62 31.33
N GLU A 457 -6.52 -8.34 31.14
CA GLU A 457 -6.13 -7.55 29.96
C GLU A 457 -4.62 -7.63 29.63
N ASP A 458 -3.76 -7.59 30.66
CA ASP A 458 -2.31 -7.64 30.51
C ASP A 458 -1.71 -9.04 30.57
N MET A 459 -2.53 -10.11 30.61
CA MET A 459 -2.02 -11.46 30.77
C MET A 459 -1.42 -11.98 29.45
N PRO A 460 -0.15 -12.41 29.42
CA PRO A 460 0.42 -13.06 28.24
C PRO A 460 -0.29 -14.36 27.92
N SER A 461 -0.54 -14.64 26.64
CA SER A 461 -1.27 -15.86 26.21
C SER A 461 -0.61 -17.18 26.69
N LYS A 462 0.72 -17.20 26.85
CA LYS A 462 1.44 -18.35 27.42
C LYS A 462 0.99 -18.75 28.83
N ASP A 463 0.39 -17.81 29.58
CA ASP A 463 -0.04 -18.03 30.95
C ASP A 463 -1.54 -18.44 31.06
N TYR A 464 -2.29 -18.35 29.95
CA TYR A 464 -3.73 -18.63 29.90
C TYR A 464 -4.09 -20.04 30.42
N TYR A 465 -3.35 -21.07 29.97
CA TYR A 465 -3.59 -22.44 30.42
C TYR A 465 -3.45 -22.62 31.92
N GLN A 466 -2.35 -22.10 32.50
CA GLN A 466 -2.09 -22.22 33.94
C GLN A 466 -3.13 -21.46 34.79
N PHE A 467 -3.53 -20.28 34.30
CA PHE A 467 -4.57 -19.48 34.95
C PHE A 467 -5.90 -20.22 35.00
N MET A 468 -6.39 -20.73 33.86
CA MET A 468 -7.69 -21.43 33.81
C MET A 468 -7.64 -22.76 34.52
N TYR A 469 -6.54 -23.50 34.41
CA TYR A 469 -6.39 -24.77 35.15
C TYR A 469 -6.55 -24.58 36.65
N LYS A 470 -5.93 -23.53 37.22
CA LYS A 470 -6.09 -23.21 38.65
C LYS A 470 -7.51 -22.73 39.00
N LYS A 471 -8.16 -22.00 38.07
CA LYS A 471 -9.51 -21.45 38.28
C LYS A 471 -10.59 -22.56 38.26
N ILE A 472 -10.42 -23.57 37.41
CA ILE A 472 -11.39 -24.65 37.21
C ILE A 472 -11.23 -25.77 38.24
N LYS A 473 -10.01 -26.04 38.73
CA LYS A 473 -9.74 -27.09 39.70
C LYS A 473 -9.82 -26.65 41.18
N LYS A 474 -10.19 -25.39 41.41
CA LYS A 474 -10.61 -24.88 42.73
C LYS A 474 -12.11 -25.11 42.91
#